data_76440213303358eacdb1965f18064b5f
#
_entry.id   76440213303358eacdb1965f18064b5f
#
_cell.length_a   1.000
_cell.length_b   1.000
_cell.length_c   1.000
_cell.angle_alpha   90.00
_cell.angle_beta   90.00
_cell.angle_gamma   90.00
#
_symmetry.space_group_name_H-M   'P 1'
#
loop_
_entity.id
_entity.type
_entity.pdbx_description
1 polymer ?
#
loop_
_entity_poly.entity_id
_entity_poly.type
_entity_poly.pdbx_seq_one_letter_code
_entity_poly.pdbx_strand_id
1 'polypeptide(L)'
;MMESQFPESLLSRFENCGVISVLIIEELQQAVPIAKALLAGGVDAMELTLRTPVALDALRAIRSEVPEMLAGIGTILRPQQIHEVIEAGAAFGVAPGMNPTVVREAQQADLPFAPGIATPSDIEIALSYGCKELKFFPAEPSGGLPYLKSMAAPYQHLGVRFVPLGGVNAENFGIYLRDPSILAVGGSWLAPAAAISEKRWDIITDVAKAATAQAGSVRQGTNC
;
A
#
# COMPACT_ATOMS: atom_id res chain seq x y z
N MET A 1 -21.50 4.35 -13.46
CA MET A 1 -20.46 4.47 -12.41
C MET A 1 -19.15 4.11 -13.07
N MET A 2 -18.08 4.87 -12.84
CA MET A 2 -16.75 4.46 -13.31
C MET A 2 -16.34 3.19 -12.55
N GLU A 3 -15.82 2.19 -13.24
CA GLU A 3 -15.31 0.96 -12.63
C GLU A 3 -13.94 1.23 -11.99
N SER A 4 -13.58 0.47 -10.96
CA SER A 4 -12.23 0.52 -10.37
C SER A 4 -11.20 0.02 -11.37
N GLN A 5 -10.01 0.64 -11.35
CA GLN A 5 -8.87 0.18 -12.14
C GLN A 5 -8.10 -0.97 -11.46
N PHE A 6 -8.42 -1.24 -10.20
CA PHE A 6 -7.89 -2.38 -9.48
C PHE A 6 -8.79 -3.60 -9.70
N PRO A 7 -8.21 -4.75 -10.11
CA PRO A 7 -8.96 -6.00 -10.17
C PRO A 7 -9.57 -6.35 -8.81
N GLU A 8 -10.78 -6.90 -8.82
CA GLU A 8 -11.49 -7.29 -7.59
C GLU A 8 -10.67 -8.26 -6.71
N SER A 9 -9.92 -9.16 -7.34
CA SER A 9 -9.02 -10.08 -6.63
C SER A 9 -7.93 -9.36 -5.83
N LEU A 10 -7.45 -8.22 -6.32
CA LEU A 10 -6.44 -7.41 -5.66
C LEU A 10 -7.06 -6.63 -4.49
N LEU A 11 -8.24 -6.05 -4.73
CA LEU A 11 -8.99 -5.30 -3.72
C LEU A 11 -9.37 -6.21 -2.54
N SER A 12 -9.90 -7.40 -2.83
CA SER A 12 -10.25 -8.39 -1.81
C SER A 12 -9.05 -8.81 -0.96
N ARG A 13 -7.85 -8.92 -1.54
CA ARG A 13 -6.63 -9.22 -0.76
C ARG A 13 -6.28 -8.07 0.19
N PHE A 14 -6.32 -6.83 -0.28
CA PHE A 14 -6.08 -5.67 0.58
C PHE A 14 -7.11 -5.57 1.71
N GLU A 15 -8.38 -5.79 1.41
CA GLU A 15 -9.45 -5.80 2.41
C GLU A 15 -9.26 -6.90 3.45
N ASN A 16 -8.96 -8.12 3.01
CA ASN A 16 -8.81 -9.26 3.92
C ASN A 16 -7.57 -9.12 4.82
N CYS A 17 -6.44 -8.66 4.27
CA CYS A 17 -5.22 -8.43 5.05
C CYS A 17 -5.35 -7.20 5.95
N GLY A 18 -5.96 -6.12 5.46
CA GLY A 18 -6.12 -4.84 6.15
C GLY A 18 -4.83 -4.03 6.31
N VAL A 19 -3.66 -4.63 6.12
CA VAL A 19 -2.36 -3.97 6.28
C VAL A 19 -1.43 -4.25 5.10
N ILE A 20 -0.59 -3.27 4.75
CA ILE A 20 0.41 -3.36 3.67
C ILE A 20 1.76 -2.98 4.26
N SER A 21 2.75 -3.87 4.17
CA SER A 21 4.11 -3.56 4.62
C SER A 21 4.82 -2.65 3.63
N VAL A 22 5.27 -1.47 4.08
CA VAL A 22 6.00 -0.51 3.23
C VAL A 22 7.48 -0.54 3.57
N LEU A 23 8.31 -0.82 2.56
CA LEU A 23 9.70 -1.20 2.75
C LEU A 23 10.66 -0.36 1.91
N ILE A 24 11.79 -0.06 2.51
CA ILE A 24 13.00 0.36 1.84
C ILE A 24 13.96 -0.83 1.94
N ILE A 25 14.23 -1.50 0.82
CA ILE A 25 15.21 -2.59 0.77
C ILE A 25 16.56 -1.99 0.38
N GLU A 26 17.54 -2.09 1.26
CA GLU A 26 18.89 -1.58 1.03
C GLU A 26 19.81 -2.65 0.47
N GLU A 27 19.59 -3.91 0.83
CA GLU A 27 20.39 -5.06 0.40
C GLU A 27 19.48 -6.12 -0.23
N LEU A 28 19.80 -6.56 -1.45
CA LEU A 28 18.99 -7.52 -2.21
C LEU A 28 18.69 -8.81 -1.41
N GLN A 29 19.65 -9.31 -0.66
CA GLN A 29 19.52 -10.53 0.12
C GLN A 29 18.49 -10.45 1.26
N GLN A 30 18.03 -9.25 1.63
CA GLN A 30 17.00 -9.04 2.66
C GLN A 30 15.59 -9.28 2.10
N ALA A 31 15.38 -9.11 0.81
CA ALA A 31 14.06 -9.04 0.16
C ALA A 31 13.22 -10.31 0.40
N VAL A 32 13.74 -11.45 0.03
CA VAL A 32 13.03 -12.73 0.14
C VAL A 32 12.81 -13.15 1.59
N PRO A 33 13.78 -13.07 2.51
CA PRO A 33 13.55 -13.37 3.93
C PRO A 33 12.47 -12.49 4.57
N ILE A 34 12.42 -11.18 4.26
CA ILE A 34 11.38 -10.28 4.77
C ILE A 34 10.01 -10.70 4.24
N ALA A 35 9.88 -10.96 2.94
CA ALA A 35 8.63 -11.39 2.34
C ALA A 35 8.10 -12.70 2.97
N LYS A 36 8.97 -13.67 3.18
CA LYS A 36 8.63 -14.94 3.87
C LYS A 36 8.20 -14.71 5.32
N ALA A 37 8.89 -13.83 6.04
CA ALA A 37 8.55 -13.50 7.44
C ALA A 37 7.18 -12.81 7.55
N LEU A 38 6.89 -11.87 6.64
CA LEU A 38 5.60 -11.19 6.58
C LEU A 38 4.46 -12.19 6.28
N LEU A 39 4.62 -13.06 5.28
CA LEU A 39 3.65 -14.11 4.95
C LEU A 39 3.41 -15.06 6.11
N ALA A 40 4.48 -15.50 6.80
CA ALA A 40 4.35 -16.35 7.99
C ALA A 40 3.57 -15.69 9.12
N GLY A 41 3.52 -14.34 9.14
CA GLY A 41 2.69 -13.53 10.04
C GLY A 41 1.31 -13.20 9.49
N GLY A 42 0.96 -13.65 8.27
CA GLY A 42 -0.34 -13.39 7.66
C GLY A 42 -0.44 -12.08 6.88
N VAL A 43 0.66 -11.33 6.73
CA VAL A 43 0.71 -10.14 5.87
C VAL A 43 1.13 -10.57 4.47
N ASP A 44 0.19 -10.54 3.53
CA ASP A 44 0.37 -11.02 2.17
C ASP A 44 0.49 -9.90 1.12
N ALA A 45 0.57 -8.65 1.56
CA ALA A 45 0.72 -7.48 0.70
C ALA A 45 1.90 -6.60 1.15
N MET A 46 2.74 -6.17 0.20
CA MET A 46 3.87 -5.28 0.46
C MET A 46 4.10 -4.27 -0.65
N GLU A 47 4.58 -3.08 -0.28
CA GLU A 47 5.05 -2.01 -1.15
C GLU A 47 6.56 -1.85 -1.00
N LEU A 48 7.34 -2.15 -2.03
CA LEU A 48 8.76 -1.78 -2.09
C LEU A 48 8.87 -0.36 -2.67
N THR A 49 9.65 0.50 -2.04
CA THR A 49 9.81 1.87 -2.54
C THR A 49 10.98 1.98 -3.52
N LEU A 50 10.80 2.70 -4.65
CA LEU A 50 11.88 3.01 -5.62
C LEU A 50 12.85 4.07 -5.06
N ARG A 51 13.41 3.80 -3.88
CA ARG A 51 14.34 4.71 -3.19
C ARG A 51 15.77 4.17 -3.09
N THR A 52 15.96 2.94 -3.55
CA THR A 52 17.28 2.28 -3.57
C THR A 52 17.54 1.67 -4.95
N PRO A 53 18.81 1.52 -5.36
CA PRO A 53 19.13 0.89 -6.64
C PRO A 53 18.68 -0.56 -6.76
N VAL A 54 18.55 -1.27 -5.62
CA VAL A 54 18.21 -2.69 -5.59
C VAL A 54 16.70 -2.97 -5.59
N ALA A 55 15.84 -1.94 -5.55
CA ALA A 55 14.40 -2.12 -5.36
C ALA A 55 13.74 -3.01 -6.43
N LEU A 56 14.09 -2.84 -7.71
CA LEU A 56 13.54 -3.66 -8.80
C LEU A 56 14.06 -5.10 -8.77
N ASP A 57 15.34 -5.30 -8.45
CA ASP A 57 15.91 -6.63 -8.31
C ASP A 57 15.32 -7.36 -7.09
N ALA A 58 15.07 -6.64 -6.00
CA ALA A 58 14.37 -7.15 -4.83
C ALA A 58 12.94 -7.60 -5.20
N LEU A 59 12.21 -6.82 -6.01
CA LEU A 59 10.90 -7.22 -6.49
C LEU A 59 10.96 -8.49 -7.34
N ARG A 60 11.90 -8.58 -8.30
CA ARG A 60 12.09 -9.79 -9.13
C ARG A 60 12.35 -11.02 -8.28
N ALA A 61 13.23 -10.90 -7.28
CA ALA A 61 13.53 -12.00 -6.37
C ALA A 61 12.30 -12.45 -5.57
N ILE A 62 11.53 -11.51 -5.02
CA ILE A 62 10.30 -11.81 -4.29
C ILE A 62 9.28 -12.49 -5.22
N ARG A 63 9.06 -11.95 -6.42
CA ARG A 63 8.12 -12.54 -7.39
C ARG A 63 8.49 -13.95 -7.80
N SER A 64 9.78 -14.27 -7.89
CA SER A 64 10.29 -15.58 -8.25
C SER A 64 10.21 -16.59 -7.11
N GLU A 65 10.58 -16.17 -5.88
CA GLU A 65 10.75 -17.10 -4.75
C GLU A 65 9.58 -17.10 -3.75
N VAL A 66 8.72 -16.09 -3.81
CA VAL A 66 7.58 -15.91 -2.89
C VAL A 66 6.36 -15.45 -3.70
N PRO A 67 5.88 -16.23 -4.67
CA PRO A 67 4.81 -15.83 -5.59
C PRO A 67 3.48 -15.53 -4.90
N GLU A 68 3.26 -16.02 -3.68
CA GLU A 68 2.08 -15.76 -2.87
C GLU A 68 2.05 -14.31 -2.34
N MET A 69 3.21 -13.66 -2.22
CA MET A 69 3.30 -12.27 -1.79
C MET A 69 2.79 -11.32 -2.87
N LEU A 70 1.80 -10.51 -2.55
CA LEU A 70 1.33 -9.42 -3.39
C LEU A 70 2.32 -8.25 -3.29
N ALA A 71 3.34 -8.25 -4.14
CA ALA A 71 4.38 -7.24 -4.13
C ALA A 71 4.11 -6.14 -5.15
N GLY A 72 4.00 -4.90 -4.68
CA GLY A 72 3.90 -3.69 -5.50
C GLY A 72 5.08 -2.76 -5.32
N ILE A 73 5.11 -1.70 -6.11
CA ILE A 73 6.15 -0.68 -6.06
C ILE A 73 5.56 0.68 -5.72
N GLY A 74 6.19 1.35 -4.76
CA GLY A 74 5.91 2.73 -4.39
C GLY A 74 6.99 3.71 -4.81
N THR A 75 6.68 5.00 -4.65
CA THR A 75 7.57 6.10 -5.04
C THR A 75 7.82 6.13 -6.56
N ILE A 76 6.80 5.82 -7.34
CA ILE A 76 6.82 5.99 -8.79
C ILE A 76 6.56 7.47 -9.09
N LEU A 77 7.57 8.17 -9.62
CA LEU A 77 7.56 9.62 -9.78
C LEU A 77 7.60 10.06 -11.26
N ARG A 78 7.95 9.16 -12.17
CA ARG A 78 8.12 9.43 -13.62
C ARG A 78 7.43 8.35 -14.45
N PRO A 79 6.84 8.72 -15.60
CA PRO A 79 6.16 7.77 -16.47
C PRO A 79 7.03 6.57 -16.89
N GLN A 80 8.32 6.79 -17.17
CA GLN A 80 9.25 5.75 -17.59
C GLN A 80 9.37 4.61 -16.57
N GLN A 81 9.23 4.94 -15.28
CA GLN A 81 9.30 3.93 -14.22
C GLN A 81 8.14 2.92 -14.27
N ILE A 82 7.02 3.24 -14.92
CA ILE A 82 5.88 2.32 -15.06
C ILE A 82 6.31 1.04 -15.79
N HIS A 83 7.01 1.18 -16.92
CA HIS A 83 7.47 0.00 -17.66
C HIS A 83 8.53 -0.80 -16.89
N GLU A 84 9.46 -0.11 -16.22
CA GLU A 84 10.50 -0.75 -15.41
C GLU A 84 9.89 -1.61 -14.27
N VAL A 85 8.83 -1.12 -13.61
CA VAL A 85 8.19 -1.85 -12.51
C VAL A 85 7.33 -3.00 -13.02
N ILE A 86 6.69 -2.86 -14.18
CA ILE A 86 5.94 -3.95 -14.83
C ILE A 86 6.89 -5.09 -15.23
N GLU A 87 8.02 -4.76 -15.87
CA GLU A 87 9.05 -5.74 -16.24
C GLU A 87 9.64 -6.45 -15.02
N ALA A 88 9.71 -5.77 -13.87
CA ALA A 88 10.12 -6.39 -12.62
C ALA A 88 9.01 -7.24 -11.96
N GLY A 89 7.78 -7.21 -12.48
CA GLY A 89 6.66 -8.02 -12.02
C GLY A 89 5.82 -7.38 -10.90
N ALA A 90 5.75 -6.05 -10.83
CA ALA A 90 4.89 -5.36 -9.88
C ALA A 90 3.42 -5.74 -10.07
N ALA A 91 2.74 -6.12 -8.99
CA ALA A 91 1.31 -6.42 -9.00
C ALA A 91 0.47 -5.13 -8.96
N PHE A 92 1.02 -4.05 -8.43
CA PHE A 92 0.43 -2.71 -8.38
C PHE A 92 1.51 -1.64 -8.23
N GLY A 93 1.16 -0.41 -8.57
CA GLY A 93 2.02 0.77 -8.39
C GLY A 93 1.36 1.83 -7.52
N VAL A 94 2.17 2.60 -6.78
CA VAL A 94 1.69 3.77 -6.04
C VAL A 94 2.68 4.93 -6.10
N ALA A 95 2.16 6.14 -5.95
CA ALA A 95 2.96 7.37 -5.88
C ALA A 95 2.70 8.13 -4.58
N PRO A 96 3.63 8.98 -4.12
CA PRO A 96 3.40 9.84 -2.96
C PRO A 96 2.46 11.01 -3.23
N GLY A 97 2.23 11.37 -4.49
CA GLY A 97 1.37 12.47 -4.90
C GLY A 97 0.66 12.18 -6.21
N MET A 98 -0.22 13.12 -6.61
CA MET A 98 -1.00 13.02 -7.83
C MET A 98 -0.22 13.62 -9.01
N ASN A 99 0.31 12.75 -9.87
CA ASN A 99 0.95 13.15 -11.12
C ASN A 99 0.15 12.60 -12.30
N PRO A 100 -0.60 13.46 -13.03
CA PRO A 100 -1.44 13.02 -14.15
C PRO A 100 -0.72 12.25 -15.25
N THR A 101 0.54 12.58 -15.52
CA THR A 101 1.31 11.87 -16.57
C THR A 101 1.70 10.46 -16.16
N VAL A 102 2.03 10.26 -14.88
CA VAL A 102 2.30 8.91 -14.32
C VAL A 102 1.03 8.07 -14.30
N VAL A 103 -0.10 8.65 -13.84
CA VAL A 103 -1.39 7.95 -13.82
C VAL A 103 -1.79 7.49 -15.21
N ARG A 104 -1.70 8.38 -16.21
CA ARG A 104 -2.03 8.04 -17.60
C ARG A 104 -1.16 6.92 -18.15
N GLU A 105 0.14 6.96 -17.88
CA GLU A 105 1.06 5.91 -18.31
C GLU A 105 0.74 4.57 -17.65
N ALA A 106 0.44 4.56 -16.36
CA ALA A 106 0.02 3.36 -15.65
C ALA A 106 -1.25 2.74 -16.25
N GLN A 107 -2.23 3.58 -16.59
CA GLN A 107 -3.47 3.15 -17.25
C GLN A 107 -3.22 2.56 -18.65
N GLN A 108 -2.36 3.21 -19.44
CA GLN A 108 -2.01 2.72 -20.80
C GLN A 108 -1.26 1.38 -20.78
N ALA A 109 -0.55 1.12 -19.68
CA ALA A 109 0.23 -0.09 -19.47
C ALA A 109 -0.50 -1.13 -18.61
N ASP A 110 -1.80 -0.94 -18.30
CA ASP A 110 -2.64 -1.82 -17.48
C ASP A 110 -2.06 -2.13 -16.08
N LEU A 111 -1.29 -1.20 -15.50
CA LEU A 111 -0.80 -1.32 -14.12
C LEU A 111 -1.86 -0.77 -13.15
N PRO A 112 -2.42 -1.58 -12.24
CA PRO A 112 -3.24 -1.06 -11.14
C PRO A 112 -2.46 -0.02 -10.34
N PHE A 113 -2.96 1.22 -10.28
CA PHE A 113 -2.18 2.33 -9.76
C PHE A 113 -2.98 3.23 -8.82
N ALA A 114 -2.47 3.45 -7.60
CA ALA A 114 -3.04 4.37 -6.63
C ALA A 114 -2.18 5.63 -6.50
N PRO A 115 -2.64 6.78 -7.03
CA PRO A 115 -1.96 8.06 -6.83
C PRO A 115 -2.07 8.53 -5.38
N GLY A 116 -1.07 9.29 -4.92
CA GLY A 116 -1.09 9.94 -3.62
C GLY A 116 -1.95 11.20 -3.62
N ILE A 117 -2.69 11.41 -2.52
CA ILE A 117 -3.50 12.62 -2.32
C ILE A 117 -3.31 13.16 -0.91
N ALA A 118 -3.48 14.47 -0.75
CA ALA A 118 -3.51 15.16 0.53
C ALA A 118 -4.51 16.33 0.55
N THR A 119 -5.12 16.67 -0.57
CA THR A 119 -6.07 17.79 -0.71
C THR A 119 -7.31 17.37 -1.50
N PRO A 120 -8.44 18.12 -1.38
CA PRO A 120 -9.62 17.92 -2.24
C PRO A 120 -9.28 18.02 -3.73
N SER A 121 -8.41 18.94 -4.14
CA SER A 121 -8.00 19.09 -5.53
C SER A 121 -7.29 17.84 -6.07
N ASP A 122 -6.49 17.17 -5.23
CA ASP A 122 -5.86 15.90 -5.63
C ASP A 122 -6.91 14.82 -5.89
N ILE A 123 -7.95 14.74 -5.03
CA ILE A 123 -9.05 13.80 -5.19
C ILE A 123 -9.80 14.08 -6.52
N GLU A 124 -10.12 15.33 -6.80
CA GLU A 124 -10.82 15.71 -8.03
C GLU A 124 -9.99 15.38 -9.28
N ILE A 125 -8.68 15.64 -9.26
CA ILE A 125 -7.79 15.25 -10.35
C ILE A 125 -7.76 13.73 -10.47
N ALA A 126 -7.58 12.98 -9.39
CA ALA A 126 -7.57 11.52 -9.43
C ALA A 126 -8.87 10.94 -10.01
N LEU A 127 -10.03 11.46 -9.56
CA LEU A 127 -11.33 11.08 -10.09
C LEU A 127 -11.50 11.40 -11.58
N SER A 128 -10.96 12.52 -12.07
CA SER A 128 -11.01 12.86 -13.50
C SER A 128 -10.24 11.85 -14.37
N TYR A 129 -9.29 11.11 -13.78
CA TYR A 129 -8.59 9.98 -14.40
C TYR A 129 -9.21 8.62 -14.04
N GLY A 130 -10.35 8.57 -13.35
CA GLY A 130 -11.03 7.34 -12.99
C GLY A 130 -10.41 6.57 -11.83
N CYS A 131 -9.44 7.16 -11.09
CA CYS A 131 -8.84 6.53 -9.93
C CYS A 131 -9.80 6.59 -8.74
N LYS A 132 -10.13 5.45 -8.15
CA LYS A 132 -10.97 5.33 -6.95
C LYS A 132 -10.19 4.88 -5.73
N GLU A 133 -9.12 4.15 -5.91
CA GLU A 133 -8.20 3.72 -4.87
C GLU A 133 -7.09 4.76 -4.76
N LEU A 134 -7.00 5.44 -3.61
CA LEU A 134 -6.13 6.59 -3.41
C LEU A 134 -5.22 6.37 -2.19
N LYS A 135 -3.92 6.64 -2.36
CA LYS A 135 -2.97 6.67 -1.25
C LYS A 135 -3.11 8.00 -0.52
N PHE A 136 -3.54 7.99 0.74
CA PHE A 136 -3.52 9.20 1.57
C PHE A 136 -2.15 9.34 2.24
N PHE A 137 -1.37 10.32 1.80
CA PHE A 137 0.03 10.49 2.23
C PHE A 137 0.47 11.97 2.24
N PRO A 138 1.20 12.42 3.29
CA PRO A 138 1.50 11.70 4.54
C PRO A 138 0.32 11.79 5.52
N ALA A 139 -0.22 10.66 5.99
CA ALA A 139 -1.50 10.59 6.69
C ALA A 139 -1.50 11.38 8.01
N GLU A 140 -0.69 11.00 8.99
CA GLU A 140 -0.67 11.63 10.31
C GLU A 140 -0.22 13.10 10.28
N PRO A 141 0.87 13.46 9.56
CA PRO A 141 1.26 14.87 9.43
C PRO A 141 0.21 15.76 8.76
N SER A 142 -0.68 15.19 7.93
CA SER A 142 -1.77 15.94 7.29
C SER A 142 -3.00 16.12 8.18
N GLY A 143 -3.03 15.53 9.38
CA GLY A 143 -4.15 15.61 10.31
C GLY A 143 -4.92 14.31 10.52
N GLY A 144 -4.40 13.19 10.01
CA GLY A 144 -4.89 11.84 10.28
C GLY A 144 -6.30 11.57 9.74
N LEU A 145 -6.96 10.59 10.36
CA LEU A 145 -8.31 10.19 9.96
C LEU A 145 -9.34 11.32 10.03
N PRO A 146 -9.35 12.23 11.03
CA PRO A 146 -10.30 13.33 11.07
C PRO A 146 -10.21 14.25 9.84
N TYR A 147 -8.99 14.57 9.42
CA TYR A 147 -8.77 15.37 8.23
C TYR A 147 -9.21 14.62 6.97
N LEU A 148 -8.83 13.36 6.82
CA LEU A 148 -9.23 12.53 5.68
C LEU A 148 -10.76 12.47 5.55
N LYS A 149 -11.48 12.23 6.65
CA LYS A 149 -12.95 12.17 6.65
C LYS A 149 -13.58 13.48 6.20
N SER A 150 -13.08 14.60 6.71
CA SER A 150 -13.59 15.93 6.32
C SER A 150 -13.33 16.21 4.85
N MET A 151 -12.14 15.89 4.35
CA MET A 151 -11.74 16.08 2.96
C MET A 151 -12.51 15.16 2.01
N ALA A 152 -12.76 13.90 2.40
CA ALA A 152 -13.40 12.89 1.58
C ALA A 152 -14.94 12.96 1.56
N ALA A 153 -15.54 13.63 2.54
CA ALA A 153 -17.01 13.67 2.69
C ALA A 153 -17.78 14.04 1.40
N PRO A 154 -17.36 15.03 0.60
CA PRO A 154 -18.05 15.37 -0.65
C PRO A 154 -18.04 14.26 -1.71
N TYR A 155 -17.10 13.31 -1.62
CA TYR A 155 -16.84 12.29 -2.65
C TYR A 155 -17.29 10.88 -2.26
N GLN A 156 -17.85 10.67 -1.05
CA GLN A 156 -18.26 9.35 -0.55
C GLN A 156 -19.23 8.63 -1.49
N HIS A 157 -20.17 9.35 -2.09
CA HIS A 157 -21.15 8.80 -3.03
C HIS A 157 -20.53 8.24 -4.34
N LEU A 158 -19.25 8.53 -4.60
CA LEU A 158 -18.51 8.06 -5.78
C LEU A 158 -17.78 6.73 -5.51
N GLY A 159 -17.78 6.21 -4.28
CA GLY A 159 -17.17 4.96 -3.91
C GLY A 159 -15.64 5.01 -3.88
N VAL A 160 -15.07 6.17 -3.52
CA VAL A 160 -13.62 6.34 -3.34
C VAL A 160 -13.16 5.62 -2.09
N ARG A 161 -12.04 4.92 -2.18
CA ARG A 161 -11.41 4.21 -1.07
C ARG A 161 -9.98 4.66 -0.88
N PHE A 162 -9.52 4.64 0.38
CA PHE A 162 -8.23 5.18 0.75
C PHE A 162 -7.30 4.14 1.38
N VAL A 163 -6.00 4.31 1.13
CA VAL A 163 -4.92 3.61 1.81
C VAL A 163 -4.06 4.66 2.50
N PRO A 164 -4.26 4.92 3.81
CA PRO A 164 -3.44 5.84 4.57
C PRO A 164 -2.04 5.31 4.82
N LEU A 165 -1.03 6.16 4.61
CA LEU A 165 0.39 5.90 4.87
C LEU A 165 1.07 7.17 5.42
N GLY A 166 2.15 6.96 6.17
CA GLY A 166 2.93 8.06 6.76
C GLY A 166 2.48 8.43 8.16
N GLY A 167 3.21 7.95 9.16
CA GLY A 167 2.90 8.09 10.58
C GLY A 167 1.91 7.06 11.13
N VAL A 168 1.31 6.22 10.27
CA VAL A 168 0.50 5.07 10.70
C VAL A 168 1.43 4.02 11.31
N ASN A 169 1.03 3.45 12.46
CA ASN A 169 1.81 2.52 13.25
C ASN A 169 0.91 1.52 14.00
N ALA A 170 1.50 0.64 14.82
CA ALA A 170 0.79 -0.41 15.56
C ALA A 170 -0.27 0.14 16.54
N GLU A 171 -0.13 1.36 17.02
CA GLU A 171 -1.03 1.95 18.03
C GLU A 171 -2.27 2.60 17.37
N ASN A 172 -2.10 3.18 16.15
CA ASN A 172 -3.14 3.99 15.52
C ASN A 172 -3.82 3.34 14.30
N PHE A 173 -3.24 2.31 13.66
CA PHE A 173 -3.80 1.75 12.42
C PHE A 173 -5.23 1.20 12.58
N GLY A 174 -5.56 0.64 13.76
CA GLY A 174 -6.88 0.10 14.03
C GLY A 174 -7.99 1.15 14.02
N ILE A 175 -7.66 2.42 14.30
CA ILE A 175 -8.62 3.53 14.23
C ILE A 175 -9.03 3.78 12.77
N TYR A 176 -8.06 3.72 11.85
CA TYR A 176 -8.33 3.87 10.42
C TYR A 176 -9.19 2.72 9.88
N LEU A 177 -8.87 1.46 10.22
CA LEU A 177 -9.58 0.30 9.69
C LEU A 177 -11.06 0.20 10.11
N ARG A 178 -11.51 0.98 11.10
CA ARG A 178 -12.93 1.09 11.46
C ARG A 178 -13.74 1.93 10.47
N ASP A 179 -13.09 2.73 9.65
CA ASP A 179 -13.77 3.56 8.66
C ASP A 179 -13.98 2.77 7.36
N PRO A 180 -15.22 2.65 6.86
CA PRO A 180 -15.52 1.83 5.69
C PRO A 180 -14.88 2.33 4.39
N SER A 181 -14.43 3.59 4.34
CA SER A 181 -13.72 4.13 3.18
C SER A 181 -12.24 3.69 3.14
N ILE A 182 -11.73 3.03 4.18
CA ILE A 182 -10.35 2.58 4.25
C ILE A 182 -10.24 1.16 3.72
N LEU A 183 -9.54 1.01 2.59
CA LEU A 183 -9.28 -0.28 1.94
C LEU A 183 -8.28 -1.13 2.74
N ALA A 184 -7.17 -0.51 3.11
CA ALA A 184 -6.10 -1.06 3.94
C ALA A 184 -5.28 0.10 4.51
N VAL A 185 -4.36 -0.17 5.41
CA VAL A 185 -3.39 0.82 5.90
C VAL A 185 -1.97 0.38 5.59
N GLY A 186 -1.11 1.31 5.21
CA GLY A 186 0.28 1.00 4.90
C GLY A 186 1.25 1.58 5.94
N GLY A 187 2.31 0.83 6.23
CA GLY A 187 3.35 1.36 7.11
C GLY A 187 4.60 0.50 7.21
N SER A 188 5.68 1.14 7.63
CA SER A 188 6.98 0.48 7.81
C SER A 188 7.12 -0.26 9.14
N TRP A 189 6.21 -0.06 10.10
CA TRP A 189 6.27 -0.72 11.40
C TRP A 189 6.16 -2.25 11.32
N LEU A 190 5.56 -2.78 10.24
CA LEU A 190 5.38 -4.22 10.00
C LEU A 190 6.72 -4.95 9.81
N ALA A 191 7.75 -4.24 9.36
CA ALA A 191 9.12 -4.75 9.29
C ALA A 191 10.09 -3.68 9.82
N PRO A 192 10.31 -3.63 11.14
CA PRO A 192 11.15 -2.61 11.77
C PRO A 192 12.59 -2.65 11.23
N ALA A 193 13.17 -1.48 10.94
CA ALA A 193 14.51 -1.37 10.38
C ALA A 193 15.58 -2.08 11.23
N ALA A 194 15.47 -2.02 12.56
CA ALA A 194 16.37 -2.74 13.45
C ALA A 194 16.29 -4.26 13.26
N ALA A 195 15.07 -4.82 13.14
CA ALA A 195 14.88 -6.24 12.89
C ALA A 195 15.45 -6.67 11.53
N ILE A 196 15.33 -5.81 10.50
CA ILE A 196 15.91 -6.06 9.18
C ILE A 196 17.45 -6.09 9.26
N SER A 197 18.07 -5.07 9.87
CA SER A 197 19.53 -4.96 9.98
C SER A 197 20.15 -6.09 10.79
N GLU A 198 19.45 -6.56 11.83
CA GLU A 198 19.86 -7.67 12.69
C GLU A 198 19.46 -9.05 12.13
N LYS A 199 18.78 -9.09 10.98
CA LYS A 199 18.26 -10.32 10.36
C LYS A 199 17.31 -11.11 11.29
N ARG A 200 16.58 -10.39 12.16
CA ARG A 200 15.60 -10.95 13.11
C ARG A 200 14.23 -11.11 12.43
N TRP A 201 14.16 -12.09 11.55
CA TRP A 201 12.95 -12.40 10.78
C TRP A 201 11.79 -12.87 11.66
N ASP A 202 12.12 -13.48 12.81
CA ASP A 202 11.19 -13.85 13.87
C ASP A 202 10.40 -12.65 14.40
N ILE A 203 11.05 -11.51 14.64
CA ILE A 203 10.40 -10.27 15.09
C ILE A 203 9.41 -9.76 14.02
N ILE A 204 9.82 -9.79 12.74
CA ILE A 204 8.93 -9.36 11.64
C ILE A 204 7.69 -10.26 11.60
N THR A 205 7.85 -11.57 11.75
CA THR A 205 6.73 -12.51 11.79
C THR A 205 5.79 -12.22 12.97
N ASP A 206 6.33 -11.96 14.15
CA ASP A 206 5.51 -11.69 15.35
C ASP A 206 4.75 -10.35 15.24
N VAL A 207 5.41 -9.30 14.72
CA VAL A 207 4.75 -8.01 14.44
C VAL A 207 3.64 -8.17 13.40
N ALA A 208 3.90 -8.92 12.32
CA ALA A 208 2.92 -9.20 11.30
C ALA A 208 1.70 -9.97 11.85
N LYS A 209 1.92 -11.02 12.67
CA LYS A 209 0.84 -11.77 13.36
C LYS A 209 -0.01 -10.88 14.26
N ALA A 210 0.62 -10.02 15.03
CA ALA A 210 -0.10 -9.10 15.91
C ALA A 210 -0.97 -8.13 15.08
N ALA A 211 -0.43 -7.59 14.00
CA ALA A 211 -1.13 -6.66 13.13
C ALA A 211 -2.32 -7.31 12.41
N THR A 212 -2.16 -8.51 11.85
CA THR A 212 -3.26 -9.22 11.16
C THR A 212 -4.35 -9.67 12.12
N ALA A 213 -4.01 -10.13 13.31
CA ALA A 213 -4.98 -10.47 14.36
C ALA A 213 -5.81 -9.24 14.77
N GLN A 214 -5.16 -8.10 14.98
CA GLN A 214 -5.85 -6.85 15.32
C GLN A 214 -6.71 -6.35 14.15
N ALA A 215 -6.22 -6.39 12.91
CA ALA A 215 -6.98 -6.00 11.72
C ALA A 215 -8.27 -6.83 11.59
N GLY A 216 -8.16 -8.15 11.71
CA GLY A 216 -9.31 -9.06 11.68
C GLY A 216 -10.34 -8.76 12.78
N SER A 217 -9.89 -8.55 14.02
CA SER A 217 -10.77 -8.19 15.14
C SER A 217 -11.50 -6.86 14.91
N VAL A 218 -10.81 -5.83 14.40
CA VAL A 218 -11.40 -4.52 14.13
C VAL A 218 -12.49 -4.62 13.06
N ARG A 219 -12.25 -5.35 11.96
CA ARG A 219 -13.21 -5.47 10.86
C ARG A 219 -14.44 -6.31 11.20
N GLN A 220 -14.28 -7.36 12.00
CA GLN A 220 -15.40 -8.16 12.51
C GLN A 220 -16.32 -7.34 13.44
N GLY A 221 -15.75 -6.48 14.29
CA GLY A 221 -16.51 -5.60 15.17
C GLY A 221 -17.23 -4.45 14.47
N THR A 222 -16.91 -4.17 13.19
CA THR A 222 -17.57 -3.11 12.40
C THR A 222 -18.79 -3.66 11.63
N ASN A 223 -18.94 -4.97 11.53
CA ASN A 223 -20.05 -5.64 10.83
C ASN A 223 -21.22 -6.04 11.76
N CYS A 224 -21.20 -5.63 13.04
CA CYS A 224 -22.28 -5.75 14.02
C CYS A 224 -22.91 -4.38 14.28
#